data_f2c320ba30bfb8073d49cee0810b8a17
#
_entry.id   f2c320ba30bfb8073d49cee0810b8a17
#
_cell.length_a   1.000
_cell.length_b   1.000
_cell.length_c   1.000
_cell.angle_alpha   90.00
_cell.angle_beta   90.00
_cell.angle_gamma   90.00
#
_symmetry.space_group_name_H-M   'P 1'
#
loop_
_entity.id
_entity.type
_entity.pdbx_description
1 polymer ?
#
loop_
_entity_poly.entity_id
_entity_poly.type
_entity_poly.pdbx_seq_one_letter_code
_entity_poly.pdbx_strand_id
1 'polypeptide(L)'
;MVIHNLKILNEKELNNIEQFFKLRDKALHKLMKKYLSTKYKKIVSTEDYIVAVGDIPVALVAHLDTVFPSAPKNIFYDRVKNVLWSPEGLGADDRTGVYSIIQIIKSGLLPTIILTMDEEKGCLGAEQLVLDHPKPITNLKYIIELDRRGDKDCVFYNCYNPEFEKYIEDFGFITNYGTFSDISVICPKWKIAGVNLSVGYHNEHSYIELLNINQMFNTITKVQNMLQNVNKVQKFDFIHNNFYSNWHSLYEKCCCCGSFDADYPVKLKDNQTGYLCLNCIGKIQNLEWCSVCGEAYFETRENPKNILCQDCREKNNE
;
A
#
# COMPACT_ATOMS: atom_id res chain seq x y z
N MET A 1 -28.04 -16.87 0.12
CA MET A 1 -28.02 -15.70 -0.79
C MET A 1 -28.16 -14.46 0.09
N VAL A 2 -27.05 -13.85 0.50
CA VAL A 2 -27.08 -12.64 1.32
C VAL A 2 -27.39 -11.49 0.38
N ILE A 3 -28.57 -10.91 0.50
CA ILE A 3 -28.94 -9.69 -0.21
C ILE A 3 -28.07 -8.59 0.44
N HIS A 4 -26.94 -8.25 -0.19
CA HIS A 4 -26.20 -7.05 0.18
C HIS A 4 -27.10 -5.86 -0.10
N ASN A 5 -27.57 -5.19 0.94
CA ASN A 5 -28.28 -3.93 0.82
C ASN A 5 -27.35 -2.95 0.10
N LEU A 6 -27.66 -2.64 -1.16
CA LEU A 6 -26.94 -1.66 -1.93
C LEU A 6 -26.96 -0.32 -1.19
N LYS A 7 -25.79 0.15 -0.76
CA LYS A 7 -25.66 1.45 -0.08
C LYS A 7 -25.63 2.55 -1.14
N ILE A 8 -26.78 3.17 -1.41
CA ILE A 8 -26.87 4.36 -2.24
C ILE A 8 -26.71 5.60 -1.34
N LEU A 9 -25.80 6.50 -1.71
CA LEU A 9 -25.58 7.74 -0.97
C LEU A 9 -26.78 8.69 -1.11
N ASN A 10 -27.27 9.18 0.01
CA ASN A 10 -28.19 10.32 0.00
C ASN A 10 -27.42 11.63 -0.28
N GLU A 11 -28.12 12.74 -0.54
CA GLU A 11 -27.49 14.02 -0.90
C GLU A 11 -26.53 14.54 0.19
N LYS A 12 -26.85 14.37 1.45
CA LYS A 12 -25.98 14.79 2.57
C LYS A 12 -24.71 13.93 2.64
N GLU A 13 -24.83 12.62 2.48
CA GLU A 13 -23.68 11.69 2.45
C GLU A 13 -22.80 11.99 1.25
N LEU A 14 -23.40 12.20 0.06
CA LEU A 14 -22.68 12.56 -1.16
C LEU A 14 -21.90 13.86 -0.97
N ASN A 15 -22.55 14.92 -0.50
CA ASN A 15 -21.86 16.19 -0.23
C ASN A 15 -20.71 16.04 0.77
N ASN A 16 -20.90 15.24 1.82
CA ASN A 16 -19.84 15.01 2.81
C ASN A 16 -18.63 14.30 2.21
N ILE A 17 -18.84 13.27 1.40
CA ILE A 17 -17.74 12.53 0.78
C ILE A 17 -17.04 13.38 -0.29
N GLU A 18 -17.78 14.15 -1.09
CA GLU A 18 -17.22 15.09 -2.06
C GLU A 18 -16.33 16.14 -1.38
N GLN A 19 -16.79 16.77 -0.32
CA GLN A 19 -16.01 17.76 0.43
C GLN A 19 -14.75 17.14 1.03
N PHE A 20 -14.83 15.90 1.49
CA PHE A 20 -13.68 15.18 2.01
C PHE A 20 -12.63 14.91 0.94
N PHE A 21 -13.02 14.45 -0.23
CA PHE A 21 -12.13 14.17 -1.37
C PHE A 21 -11.50 15.44 -1.97
N LYS A 22 -12.12 16.61 -1.77
CA LYS A 22 -11.57 17.93 -2.17
C LYS A 22 -10.51 18.47 -1.23
N LEU A 23 -10.17 17.78 -0.15
CA LEU A 23 -9.11 18.23 0.76
C LEU A 23 -7.72 17.93 0.20
N ARG A 24 -6.83 18.89 0.33
CA ARG A 24 -5.39 18.70 0.08
C ARG A 24 -4.75 17.99 1.27
N ASP A 25 -3.65 17.31 1.03
CA ASP A 25 -2.96 16.44 1.98
C ASP A 25 -2.71 17.10 3.33
N LYS A 26 -2.12 18.30 3.37
CA LYS A 26 -1.92 19.07 4.62
C LYS A 26 -3.22 19.49 5.30
N ALA A 27 -4.27 19.78 4.51
CA ALA A 27 -5.58 20.12 5.06
C ALA A 27 -6.27 18.87 5.63
N LEU A 28 -6.15 17.74 4.95
CA LEU A 28 -6.62 16.44 5.42
C LEU A 28 -5.90 16.01 6.70
N HIS A 29 -4.57 16.11 6.75
CA HIS A 29 -3.77 15.85 7.94
C HIS A 29 -4.27 16.69 9.14
N LYS A 30 -4.43 18.00 8.95
CA LYS A 30 -4.95 18.89 10.00
C LYS A 30 -6.37 18.53 10.46
N LEU A 31 -7.24 18.17 9.49
CA LEU A 31 -8.60 17.72 9.80
C LEU A 31 -8.58 16.43 10.60
N MET A 32 -7.80 15.42 10.16
CA MET A 32 -7.73 14.14 10.84
C MET A 32 -7.14 14.27 12.24
N LYS A 33 -6.06 15.04 12.42
CA LYS A 33 -5.52 15.34 13.74
C LYS A 33 -6.59 15.92 14.67
N LYS A 34 -7.35 16.93 14.20
CA LYS A 34 -8.45 17.55 14.97
C LYS A 34 -9.56 16.54 15.26
N TYR A 35 -9.99 15.77 14.26
CA TYR A 35 -11.06 14.77 14.43
C TYR A 35 -10.67 13.68 15.42
N LEU A 36 -9.48 13.09 15.27
CA LEU A 36 -8.99 12.05 16.16
C LEU A 36 -8.83 12.56 17.60
N SER A 37 -8.41 13.82 17.79
CA SER A 37 -8.32 14.45 19.14
C SER A 37 -9.66 14.56 19.85
N THR A 38 -10.79 14.48 19.14
CA THR A 38 -12.11 14.43 19.78
C THR A 38 -12.54 13.02 20.22
N LYS A 39 -11.84 11.99 19.77
CA LYS A 39 -12.21 10.58 19.96
C LYS A 39 -11.19 9.79 20.79
N TYR A 40 -9.92 10.14 20.72
CA TYR A 40 -8.81 9.42 21.32
C TYR A 40 -8.11 10.25 22.38
N LYS A 41 -7.76 9.61 23.51
CA LYS A 41 -7.05 10.27 24.61
C LYS A 41 -5.55 10.41 24.38
N LYS A 42 -4.95 9.47 23.64
CA LYS A 42 -3.51 9.44 23.36
C LYS A 42 -3.29 9.58 21.87
N ILE A 43 -2.65 10.67 21.45
CA ILE A 43 -2.31 10.95 20.05
C ILE A 43 -0.86 11.39 19.98
N VAL A 44 -0.16 10.84 19.01
CA VAL A 44 1.15 11.32 18.53
C VAL A 44 0.94 11.84 17.13
N SER A 45 1.45 13.03 16.81
CA SER A 45 1.28 13.63 15.48
C SER A 45 2.51 14.46 15.14
N THR A 46 3.14 14.14 14.05
CA THR A 46 4.22 14.86 13.40
C THR A 46 3.74 15.45 12.07
N GLU A 47 4.64 15.90 11.21
CA GLU A 47 4.32 16.24 9.81
C GLU A 47 4.19 14.99 8.95
N ASP A 48 4.82 13.88 9.36
CA ASP A 48 4.95 12.65 8.58
C ASP A 48 3.87 11.62 8.90
N TYR A 49 3.32 11.63 10.13
CA TYR A 49 2.31 10.67 10.54
C TYR A 49 1.43 11.14 11.70
N ILE A 50 0.28 10.48 11.88
CA ILE A 50 -0.59 10.58 13.04
C ILE A 50 -0.83 9.19 13.59
N VAL A 51 -0.61 9.00 14.90
CA VAL A 51 -1.02 7.78 15.62
C VAL A 51 -1.99 8.14 16.71
N ALA A 52 -3.19 7.55 16.68
CA ALA A 52 -4.21 7.68 17.75
C ALA A 52 -4.44 6.31 18.39
N VAL A 53 -4.08 6.17 19.66
CA VAL A 53 -4.13 4.88 20.38
C VAL A 53 -5.55 4.61 20.87
N GLY A 54 -6.15 3.54 20.37
CA GLY A 54 -7.49 3.08 20.73
C GLY A 54 -7.51 1.94 21.73
N ASP A 55 -8.73 1.54 22.10
CA ASP A 55 -8.96 0.47 23.08
C ASP A 55 -9.00 -0.93 22.44
N ILE A 56 -9.23 -1.00 21.13
CA ILE A 56 -9.22 -2.25 20.36
C ILE A 56 -7.79 -2.55 19.93
N PRO A 57 -7.23 -3.75 20.23
CA PRO A 57 -5.84 -4.10 19.96
C PRO A 57 -5.59 -4.45 18.48
N VAL A 58 -6.05 -3.62 17.57
CA VAL A 58 -5.84 -3.68 16.12
C VAL A 58 -5.47 -2.27 15.65
N ALA A 59 -4.52 -2.15 14.74
CA ALA A 59 -4.27 -0.87 14.07
C ALA A 59 -4.94 -0.87 12.70
N LEU A 60 -5.56 0.26 12.34
CA LEU A 60 -5.96 0.58 10.97
C LEU A 60 -4.98 1.60 10.40
N VAL A 61 -4.50 1.34 9.20
CA VAL A 61 -3.51 2.15 8.48
C VAL A 61 -4.13 2.68 7.20
N ALA A 62 -3.82 3.91 6.84
CA ALA A 62 -4.15 4.56 5.57
C ALA A 62 -3.18 5.73 5.35
N HIS A 63 -2.96 6.16 4.11
CA HIS A 63 -2.14 7.34 3.84
C HIS A 63 -2.97 8.58 3.47
N LEU A 64 -2.36 9.77 3.65
CA LEU A 64 -3.05 11.05 3.52
C LEU A 64 -2.71 11.79 2.22
N ASP A 65 -1.65 11.40 1.55
CA ASP A 65 -1.22 11.96 0.28
C ASP A 65 -1.90 11.28 -0.92
N THR A 66 -1.56 11.71 -2.12
CA THR A 66 -2.00 11.14 -3.39
C THR A 66 -1.06 11.62 -4.49
N VAL A 67 -0.95 10.86 -5.58
CA VAL A 67 -0.13 11.23 -6.75
C VAL A 67 -0.59 12.51 -7.46
N PHE A 68 -1.84 12.93 -7.27
CA PHE A 68 -2.40 14.08 -7.98
C PHE A 68 -1.89 15.41 -7.42
N PRO A 69 -1.41 16.33 -8.28
CA PRO A 69 -0.83 17.60 -7.83
C PRO A 69 -1.87 18.58 -7.25
N SER A 70 -3.16 18.35 -7.51
CA SER A 70 -4.28 19.17 -7.03
C SER A 70 -5.48 18.32 -6.68
N ALA A 71 -6.23 18.78 -5.66
CA ALA A 71 -7.50 18.15 -5.34
C ALA A 71 -8.52 18.33 -6.48
N PRO A 72 -9.44 17.37 -6.69
CA PRO A 72 -10.48 17.46 -7.73
C PRO A 72 -11.42 18.66 -7.44
N LYS A 73 -11.74 19.42 -8.48
CA LYS A 73 -12.74 20.50 -8.42
C LYS A 73 -14.15 19.93 -8.62
N ASN A 74 -14.26 19.02 -9.58
CA ASN A 74 -15.52 18.42 -10.00
C ASN A 74 -15.50 16.93 -9.67
N ILE A 75 -16.43 16.49 -8.84
CA ILE A 75 -16.65 15.09 -8.53
C ILE A 75 -18.04 14.72 -9.04
N PHE A 76 -18.15 13.61 -9.72
CA PHE A 76 -19.39 13.11 -10.30
C PHE A 76 -19.79 11.80 -9.64
N TYR A 77 -21.08 11.63 -9.44
CA TYR A 77 -21.66 10.41 -8.87
C TYR A 77 -22.63 9.76 -9.86
N ASP A 78 -22.25 8.61 -10.38
CA ASP A 78 -23.16 7.74 -11.13
C ASP A 78 -24.00 6.91 -10.15
N ARG A 79 -25.27 7.29 -9.99
CA ARG A 79 -26.19 6.60 -9.07
C ARG A 79 -26.54 5.19 -9.49
N VAL A 80 -26.47 4.87 -10.79
CA VAL A 80 -26.80 3.55 -11.31
C VAL A 80 -25.69 2.55 -11.03
N LYS A 81 -24.45 2.95 -11.32
CA LYS A 81 -23.26 2.14 -11.04
C LYS A 81 -22.76 2.26 -9.59
N ASN A 82 -23.26 3.26 -8.86
CA ASN A 82 -22.86 3.62 -7.52
C ASN A 82 -21.35 3.90 -7.40
N VAL A 83 -20.84 4.72 -8.34
CA VAL A 83 -19.43 5.09 -8.41
C VAL A 83 -19.22 6.60 -8.37
N LEU A 84 -18.16 7.04 -7.69
CA LEU A 84 -17.61 8.39 -7.75
C LEU A 84 -16.41 8.42 -8.67
N TRP A 85 -16.25 9.52 -9.40
CA TRP A 85 -15.08 9.75 -10.26
C TRP A 85 -14.84 11.23 -10.49
N SER A 86 -13.67 11.60 -11.00
CA SER A 86 -13.31 12.96 -11.37
C SER A 86 -12.41 12.94 -12.61
N PRO A 87 -12.65 13.84 -13.60
CA PRO A 87 -11.74 13.96 -14.74
C PRO A 87 -10.38 14.57 -14.39
N GLU A 88 -10.24 15.10 -13.18
CA GLU A 88 -9.02 15.73 -12.66
C GLU A 88 -8.20 14.77 -11.80
N GLY A 89 -8.60 13.48 -11.74
CA GLY A 89 -8.12 12.50 -10.77
C GLY A 89 -8.92 12.59 -9.47
N LEU A 90 -9.41 11.46 -8.96
CA LEU A 90 -10.25 11.46 -7.76
C LEU A 90 -9.40 11.50 -6.47
N GLY A 91 -8.20 10.88 -6.49
CA GLY A 91 -7.39 10.65 -5.30
C GLY A 91 -8.07 9.68 -4.34
N ALA A 92 -8.77 8.66 -4.89
CA ALA A 92 -9.43 7.64 -4.10
C ALA A 92 -8.40 6.76 -3.37
N ASP A 93 -7.25 6.60 -3.95
CA ASP A 93 -6.01 6.17 -3.38
C ASP A 93 -5.34 7.37 -2.66
N ASP A 94 -5.27 7.48 -1.30
CA ASP A 94 -5.99 6.59 -0.35
C ASP A 94 -6.99 7.37 0.53
N ARG A 95 -7.64 8.37 -0.04
CA ARG A 95 -8.74 9.05 0.69
C ARG A 95 -9.88 8.11 1.04
N THR A 96 -10.00 6.98 0.31
CA THR A 96 -11.01 5.96 0.58
C THR A 96 -10.71 5.22 1.88
N GLY A 97 -9.49 4.83 2.14
CA GLY A 97 -9.08 4.20 3.40
C GLY A 97 -9.28 5.14 4.58
N VAL A 98 -8.84 6.40 4.45
CA VAL A 98 -9.05 7.42 5.49
C VAL A 98 -10.55 7.64 5.76
N TYR A 99 -11.38 7.73 4.72
CA TYR A 99 -12.83 7.85 4.88
C TYR A 99 -13.45 6.62 5.53
N SER A 100 -12.99 5.44 5.16
CA SER A 100 -13.41 4.16 5.76
C SER A 100 -13.10 4.11 7.26
N ILE A 101 -11.92 4.54 7.67
CA ILE A 101 -11.51 4.70 9.07
C ILE A 101 -12.49 5.63 9.82
N ILE A 102 -12.85 6.76 9.23
CA ILE A 102 -13.84 7.68 9.83
C ILE A 102 -15.19 6.98 10.04
N GLN A 103 -15.67 6.19 9.06
CA GLN A 103 -16.94 5.48 9.20
C GLN A 103 -16.88 4.40 10.29
N ILE A 104 -15.76 3.70 10.43
CA ILE A 104 -15.53 2.73 11.50
C ILE A 104 -15.54 3.41 12.86
N ILE A 105 -14.85 4.53 13.02
CA ILE A 105 -14.87 5.32 14.27
C ILE A 105 -16.28 5.84 14.60
N LYS A 106 -17.06 6.27 13.60
CA LYS A 106 -18.44 6.71 13.77
C LYS A 106 -19.38 5.60 14.25
N SER A 107 -19.07 4.33 13.99
CA SER A 107 -19.85 3.19 14.53
C SER A 107 -19.56 2.90 16.00
N GLY A 108 -18.64 3.65 16.64
CA GLY A 108 -18.27 3.48 18.04
C GLY A 108 -17.09 2.54 18.27
N LEU A 109 -16.47 2.00 17.21
CA LEU A 109 -15.27 1.18 17.31
C LEU A 109 -14.04 2.07 17.32
N LEU A 110 -13.15 1.89 18.31
CA LEU A 110 -11.95 2.69 18.50
C LEU A 110 -10.67 1.83 18.41
N PRO A 111 -10.32 1.32 17.23
CA PRO A 111 -9.01 0.70 17.01
C PRO A 111 -7.90 1.76 17.08
N THR A 112 -6.65 1.34 17.17
CA THR A 112 -5.53 2.26 16.96
C THR A 112 -5.51 2.72 15.51
N ILE A 113 -5.33 4.01 15.27
CA ILE A 113 -5.27 4.59 13.92
C ILE A 113 -3.83 5.03 13.64
N ILE A 114 -3.35 4.71 12.47
CA ILE A 114 -2.07 5.15 11.92
C ILE A 114 -2.39 5.80 10.57
N LEU A 115 -2.07 7.08 10.43
CA LEU A 115 -2.18 7.80 9.17
C LEU A 115 -0.80 8.33 8.80
N THR A 116 -0.35 8.04 7.61
CA THR A 116 0.99 8.37 7.10
C THR A 116 0.92 9.46 6.04
N MET A 117 2.04 10.08 5.77
CA MET A 117 2.26 11.03 4.67
C MET A 117 3.32 10.46 3.75
N ASP A 118 3.27 10.87 2.49
CA ASP A 118 4.29 10.55 1.49
C ASP A 118 4.49 9.02 1.28
N GLU A 119 3.37 8.27 1.33
CA GLU A 119 3.35 6.86 0.91
C GLU A 119 3.74 6.76 -0.56
N GLU A 120 3.15 7.59 -1.40
CA GLU A 120 3.35 7.69 -2.85
C GLU A 120 4.78 8.09 -3.26
N LYS A 121 5.60 8.48 -2.29
CA LYS A 121 7.03 8.77 -2.46
C LYS A 121 7.94 7.69 -1.89
N GLY A 122 7.37 6.51 -1.59
CA GLY A 122 8.07 5.34 -1.07
C GLY A 122 7.92 5.18 0.44
N CYS A 123 6.70 5.32 0.98
CA CYS A 123 6.33 5.06 2.37
C CYS A 123 7.14 5.89 3.41
N LEU A 124 7.52 7.14 3.07
CA LEU A 124 8.41 7.96 3.92
C LEU A 124 7.83 8.19 5.32
N GLY A 125 6.50 8.39 5.43
CA GLY A 125 5.84 8.56 6.71
C GLY A 125 5.86 7.28 7.57
N ALA A 126 5.74 6.11 6.96
CA ALA A 126 5.87 4.83 7.66
C ALA A 126 7.31 4.57 8.10
N GLU A 127 8.30 4.92 7.27
CA GLU A 127 9.72 4.84 7.65
C GLU A 127 10.02 5.74 8.85
N GLN A 128 9.54 7.00 8.83
CA GLN A 128 9.73 7.90 9.96
C GLN A 128 9.02 7.38 11.22
N LEU A 129 7.81 6.83 11.08
CA LEU A 129 7.08 6.23 12.20
C LEU A 129 7.89 5.12 12.89
N VAL A 130 8.49 4.20 12.14
CA VAL A 130 9.25 3.10 12.73
C VAL A 130 10.64 3.51 13.22
N LEU A 131 11.20 4.61 12.73
CA LEU A 131 12.40 5.24 13.30
C LEU A 131 12.11 5.87 14.66
N ASP A 132 11.03 6.65 14.77
CA ASP A 132 10.62 7.29 16.02
C ASP A 132 10.11 6.26 17.05
N HIS A 133 9.44 5.22 16.55
CA HIS A 133 8.83 4.15 17.35
C HIS A 133 9.27 2.77 16.88
N PRO A 134 10.50 2.32 17.23
CA PRO A 134 11.02 1.01 16.81
C PRO A 134 10.25 -0.18 17.41
N LYS A 135 9.30 0.11 18.30
CA LYS A 135 8.33 -0.85 18.86
C LYS A 135 6.93 -0.28 18.77
N PRO A 136 5.90 -1.14 18.72
CA PRO A 136 4.52 -0.68 18.70
C PRO A 136 4.19 0.26 19.87
N ILE A 137 3.44 1.33 19.60
CA ILE A 137 3.05 2.34 20.61
C ILE A 137 2.07 1.76 21.63
N THR A 138 1.40 0.65 21.27
CA THR A 138 0.47 -0.09 22.12
C THR A 138 0.51 -1.58 21.77
N ASN A 139 -0.12 -2.42 22.59
CA ASN A 139 -0.29 -3.84 22.27
C ASN A 139 -1.25 -4.00 21.10
N LEU A 140 -0.77 -4.60 20.01
CA LEU A 140 -1.55 -4.90 18.83
C LEU A 140 -1.56 -6.41 18.57
N LYS A 141 -2.69 -6.94 18.15
CA LYS A 141 -2.82 -8.33 17.70
C LYS A 141 -2.48 -8.50 16.24
N TYR A 142 -2.88 -7.53 15.40
CA TYR A 142 -2.57 -7.46 13.97
C TYR A 142 -2.81 -6.03 13.45
N ILE A 143 -2.43 -5.79 12.22
CA ILE A 143 -2.54 -4.49 11.53
C ILE A 143 -3.36 -4.70 10.26
N ILE A 144 -4.29 -3.80 9.97
CA ILE A 144 -5.05 -3.74 8.72
C ILE A 144 -4.74 -2.41 8.05
N GLU A 145 -4.25 -2.44 6.85
CA GLU A 145 -4.18 -1.29 5.96
C GLU A 145 -5.39 -1.28 5.03
N LEU A 146 -5.92 -0.12 4.75
CA LEU A 146 -7.11 0.08 3.93
C LEU A 146 -6.73 0.86 2.67
N ASP A 147 -5.81 0.30 1.90
CA ASP A 147 -5.15 0.95 0.78
C ASP A 147 -4.89 -0.05 -0.36
N ARG A 148 -5.92 -0.77 -0.77
CA ARG A 148 -5.81 -1.66 -1.92
C ARG A 148 -6.98 -1.45 -2.89
N ARG A 149 -6.68 -1.43 -4.19
CA ARG A 149 -7.71 -1.41 -5.24
C ARG A 149 -8.62 -2.63 -5.20
N GLY A 150 -9.80 -2.51 -5.82
CA GLY A 150 -10.73 -3.62 -5.96
C GLY A 150 -11.64 -3.83 -4.75
N ASP A 151 -12.23 -5.03 -4.61
CA ASP A 151 -13.24 -5.32 -3.59
C ASP A 151 -12.94 -6.56 -2.72
N LYS A 152 -12.00 -7.41 -3.12
CA LYS A 152 -11.74 -8.70 -2.48
C LYS A 152 -10.27 -9.02 -2.27
N ASP A 153 -9.38 -8.27 -2.86
CA ASP A 153 -7.95 -8.55 -2.73
C ASP A 153 -7.45 -8.26 -1.31
N CYS A 154 -6.54 -9.09 -0.83
CA CYS A 154 -5.74 -8.83 0.34
C CYS A 154 -4.27 -9.15 0.06
N VAL A 155 -3.35 -8.36 0.65
CA VAL A 155 -1.91 -8.50 0.43
C VAL A 155 -1.18 -8.48 1.78
N PHE A 156 -0.27 -9.42 1.99
CA PHE A 156 0.45 -9.61 3.26
C PHE A 156 1.92 -9.17 3.25
N TYR A 157 2.46 -8.71 2.12
CA TYR A 157 3.82 -8.15 1.97
C TYR A 157 4.91 -8.95 2.70
N ASN A 158 5.21 -10.15 2.22
CA ASN A 158 6.23 -11.05 2.77
C ASN A 158 5.96 -11.56 4.21
N CYS A 159 4.79 -11.31 4.77
CA CYS A 159 4.35 -11.94 6.00
C CYS A 159 3.76 -13.33 5.66
N TYR A 160 4.46 -14.37 6.08
CA TYR A 160 3.97 -15.75 5.94
C TYR A 160 3.42 -16.26 7.28
N ASN A 161 2.17 -15.97 7.54
CA ASN A 161 1.45 -16.46 8.71
C ASN A 161 0.14 -17.13 8.27
N PRO A 162 0.13 -18.46 8.04
CA PRO A 162 -1.03 -19.16 7.49
C PRO A 162 -2.31 -19.04 8.34
N GLU A 163 -2.17 -18.89 9.66
CA GLU A 163 -3.32 -18.69 10.55
C GLU A 163 -3.93 -17.29 10.32
N PHE A 164 -3.10 -16.29 10.11
CA PHE A 164 -3.55 -14.94 9.81
C PHE A 164 -4.13 -14.83 8.41
N GLU A 165 -3.51 -15.44 7.42
CA GLU A 165 -4.03 -15.50 6.04
C GLU A 165 -5.42 -16.14 6.04
N LYS A 166 -5.54 -17.33 6.65
CA LYS A 166 -6.84 -18.00 6.78
C LYS A 166 -7.87 -17.14 7.51
N TYR A 167 -7.50 -16.47 8.59
CA TYR A 167 -8.39 -15.58 9.32
C TYR A 167 -8.95 -14.47 8.43
N ILE A 168 -8.13 -13.85 7.59
CA ILE A 168 -8.54 -12.80 6.65
C ILE A 168 -9.42 -13.38 5.53
N GLU A 169 -9.06 -14.54 4.98
CA GLU A 169 -9.83 -15.22 3.94
C GLU A 169 -11.22 -15.66 4.43
N ASP A 170 -11.38 -16.01 5.70
CA ASP A 170 -12.68 -16.34 6.30
C ASP A 170 -13.68 -15.15 6.27
N PHE A 171 -13.19 -13.90 6.07
CA PHE A 171 -14.03 -12.72 5.79
C PHE A 171 -14.28 -12.52 4.28
N GLY A 172 -13.88 -13.45 3.42
CA GLY A 172 -14.12 -13.44 1.98
C GLY A 172 -13.19 -12.49 1.21
N PHE A 173 -11.97 -12.29 1.71
CA PHE A 173 -10.87 -11.74 0.93
C PHE A 173 -10.10 -12.85 0.23
N ILE A 174 -9.37 -12.49 -0.82
CA ILE A 174 -8.59 -13.41 -1.65
C ILE A 174 -7.15 -12.89 -1.67
N THR A 175 -6.22 -13.74 -1.25
CA THR A 175 -4.79 -13.41 -1.25
C THR A 175 -4.30 -13.09 -2.67
N ASN A 176 -3.65 -11.96 -2.80
CA ASN A 176 -3.06 -11.47 -4.05
C ASN A 176 -1.65 -10.93 -3.78
N TYR A 177 -0.97 -10.54 -4.84
CA TYR A 177 0.38 -9.98 -4.78
C TYR A 177 0.36 -8.44 -4.76
N GLY A 178 1.30 -7.85 -4.03
CA GLY A 178 1.59 -6.42 -4.01
C GLY A 178 3.08 -6.16 -3.81
N THR A 179 3.57 -5.02 -4.30
CA THR A 179 5.00 -4.67 -4.26
C THR A 179 5.42 -4.08 -2.93
N PHE A 180 4.79 -2.98 -2.52
CA PHE A 180 5.03 -2.30 -1.24
C PHE A 180 3.79 -1.52 -0.82
N SER A 181 3.73 -1.11 0.43
CA SER A 181 2.79 -0.19 1.05
C SER A 181 3.27 0.09 2.46
N ASP A 182 2.67 0.97 3.23
CA ASP A 182 3.12 1.35 4.58
C ASP A 182 3.32 0.16 5.52
N ILE A 183 2.42 -0.83 5.49
CA ILE A 183 2.58 -2.02 6.33
C ILE A 183 3.74 -2.93 5.90
N SER A 184 4.24 -2.80 4.69
CA SER A 184 5.47 -3.49 4.27
C SER A 184 6.70 -2.98 5.02
N VAL A 185 6.64 -1.74 5.54
CA VAL A 185 7.64 -1.11 6.40
C VAL A 185 7.34 -1.36 7.89
N ILE A 186 6.10 -1.12 8.31
CA ILE A 186 5.71 -1.16 9.72
C ILE A 186 5.74 -2.58 10.30
N CYS A 187 5.13 -3.54 9.60
CA CYS A 187 4.90 -4.89 10.13
C CYS A 187 6.18 -5.67 10.45
N PRO A 188 7.20 -5.72 9.59
CA PRO A 188 8.44 -6.43 9.89
C PRO A 188 9.22 -5.78 11.05
N LYS A 189 9.19 -4.45 11.19
CA LYS A 189 9.86 -3.71 12.27
C LYS A 189 9.18 -3.97 13.61
N TRP A 190 7.86 -3.97 13.64
CA TRP A 190 7.09 -4.20 14.86
C TRP A 190 6.86 -5.68 15.16
N LYS A 191 7.22 -6.57 14.24
CA LYS A 191 7.02 -8.03 14.34
C LYS A 191 5.55 -8.41 14.57
N ILE A 192 4.64 -7.70 13.89
CA ILE A 192 3.20 -7.91 13.96
C ILE A 192 2.69 -8.17 12.54
N ALA A 193 1.89 -9.23 12.35
CA ALA A 193 1.29 -9.51 11.06
C ALA A 193 0.36 -8.37 10.61
N GLY A 194 0.39 -8.06 9.34
CA GLY A 194 -0.46 -7.06 8.73
C GLY A 194 -0.99 -7.50 7.37
N VAL A 195 -2.09 -6.89 6.98
CA VAL A 195 -2.73 -7.11 5.69
C VAL A 195 -3.23 -5.80 5.12
N ASN A 196 -3.04 -5.59 3.81
CA ASN A 196 -3.66 -4.50 3.07
C ASN A 196 -4.91 -5.03 2.35
N LEU A 197 -6.06 -4.38 2.55
CA LEU A 197 -7.37 -4.81 2.08
C LEU A 197 -7.91 -3.87 1.01
N SER A 198 -8.54 -4.45 -0.02
CA SER A 198 -9.28 -3.70 -1.04
C SER A 198 -10.36 -2.81 -0.42
N VAL A 199 -10.42 -1.55 -0.84
CA VAL A 199 -11.35 -0.54 -0.32
C VAL A 199 -12.27 0.06 -1.38
N GLY A 200 -12.31 -0.49 -2.60
CA GLY A 200 -13.29 -0.16 -3.61
C GLY A 200 -12.85 0.87 -4.63
N TYR A 201 -11.65 1.42 -4.59
CA TYR A 201 -11.14 2.22 -5.68
C TYR A 201 -10.58 1.35 -6.81
N HIS A 202 -10.51 1.88 -8.02
CA HIS A 202 -10.00 1.22 -9.22
C HIS A 202 -9.27 2.22 -10.09
N ASN A 203 -8.33 1.73 -10.89
CA ASN A 203 -7.52 2.50 -11.82
C ASN A 203 -6.74 3.62 -11.12
N GLU A 204 -6.18 3.32 -9.96
CA GLU A 204 -5.35 4.22 -9.18
C GLU A 204 -4.26 4.88 -10.04
N HIS A 205 -3.77 6.04 -9.61
CA HIS A 205 -2.73 6.82 -10.28
C HIS A 205 -3.09 7.28 -11.70
N SER A 206 -4.38 7.26 -12.06
CA SER A 206 -4.85 7.67 -13.38
C SER A 206 -6.07 8.60 -13.34
N TYR A 207 -6.26 9.39 -14.39
CA TYR A 207 -7.45 10.27 -14.52
C TYR A 207 -8.78 9.53 -14.77
N ILE A 208 -8.73 8.20 -14.89
CA ILE A 208 -9.92 7.33 -14.95
C ILE A 208 -10.15 6.60 -13.63
N GLU A 209 -9.47 7.03 -12.56
CA GLU A 209 -9.67 6.54 -11.21
C GLU A 209 -11.13 6.73 -10.78
N LEU A 210 -11.67 5.72 -10.13
CA LEU A 210 -13.04 5.73 -9.61
C LEU A 210 -13.12 5.03 -8.25
N LEU A 211 -14.15 5.38 -7.48
CA LEU A 211 -14.50 4.71 -6.23
C LEU A 211 -15.87 4.04 -6.34
N ASN A 212 -15.93 2.74 -6.13
CA ASN A 212 -17.18 2.00 -5.99
C ASN A 212 -17.66 2.03 -4.52
N ILE A 213 -18.75 2.73 -4.29
CA ILE A 213 -19.30 2.96 -2.94
C ILE A 213 -19.73 1.65 -2.25
N ASN A 214 -20.30 0.70 -3.01
CA ASN A 214 -20.72 -0.58 -2.42
C ASN A 214 -19.52 -1.41 -1.95
N GLN A 215 -18.44 -1.44 -2.72
CA GLN A 215 -17.22 -2.17 -2.38
C GLN A 215 -16.57 -1.56 -1.13
N MET A 216 -16.47 -0.23 -1.06
CA MET A 216 -15.97 0.47 0.13
C MET A 216 -16.78 0.10 1.38
N PHE A 217 -18.12 0.22 1.34
CA PHE A 217 -18.95 -0.11 2.50
C PHE A 217 -18.95 -1.61 2.84
N ASN A 218 -18.77 -2.49 1.85
CA ASN A 218 -18.58 -3.92 2.11
C ASN A 218 -17.30 -4.18 2.93
N THR A 219 -16.18 -3.56 2.54
CA THR A 219 -14.92 -3.66 3.29
C THR A 219 -15.06 -3.06 4.69
N ILE A 220 -15.69 -1.88 4.83
CA ILE A 220 -15.97 -1.28 6.14
C ILE A 220 -16.73 -2.28 7.05
N THR A 221 -17.76 -2.92 6.52
CA THR A 221 -18.57 -3.91 7.27
C THR A 221 -17.73 -5.11 7.70
N LYS A 222 -16.90 -5.65 6.82
CA LYS A 222 -16.00 -6.77 7.12
C LYS A 222 -15.01 -6.38 8.23
N VAL A 223 -14.38 -5.22 8.12
CA VAL A 223 -13.43 -4.72 9.12
C VAL A 223 -14.12 -4.47 10.47
N GLN A 224 -15.33 -3.90 10.48
CA GLN A 224 -16.10 -3.77 11.73
C GLN A 224 -16.35 -5.13 12.39
N ASN A 225 -16.68 -6.16 11.60
CA ASN A 225 -16.85 -7.52 12.13
C ASN A 225 -15.54 -8.10 12.67
N MET A 226 -14.40 -7.85 12.02
CA MET A 226 -13.08 -8.26 12.54
C MET A 226 -12.79 -7.59 13.89
N LEU A 227 -13.01 -6.27 13.99
CA LEU A 227 -12.77 -5.52 15.22
C LEU A 227 -13.67 -5.98 16.37
N GLN A 228 -14.96 -6.25 16.12
CA GLN A 228 -15.91 -6.75 17.12
C GLN A 228 -15.54 -8.16 17.63
N ASN A 229 -14.91 -8.96 16.80
CA ASN A 229 -14.52 -10.33 17.14
C ASN A 229 -13.03 -10.45 17.55
N VAL A 230 -12.31 -9.35 17.71
CA VAL A 230 -10.86 -9.36 18.00
C VAL A 230 -10.49 -10.15 19.27
N ASN A 231 -11.38 -10.23 20.25
CA ASN A 231 -11.13 -10.99 21.48
C ASN A 231 -11.07 -12.50 21.27
N LYS A 232 -11.63 -13.00 20.16
CA LYS A 232 -11.66 -14.41 19.80
C LYS A 232 -10.39 -14.89 19.11
N VAL A 233 -9.50 -13.99 18.72
CA VAL A 233 -8.24 -14.32 18.03
C VAL A 233 -7.03 -13.96 18.90
N GLN A 234 -5.95 -14.70 18.70
CA GLN A 234 -4.67 -14.43 19.32
C GLN A 234 -3.94 -13.29 18.59
N LYS A 235 -2.77 -12.93 19.09
CA LYS A 235 -1.85 -12.07 18.36
C LYS A 235 -1.25 -12.86 17.20
N PHE A 236 -1.19 -12.24 16.02
CA PHE A 236 -0.49 -12.79 14.87
C PHE A 236 0.87 -12.11 14.71
N ASP A 237 1.92 -12.91 14.75
CA ASP A 237 3.27 -12.41 14.56
C ASP A 237 3.62 -12.30 13.07
N PHE A 238 4.45 -11.31 12.73
CA PHE A 238 5.05 -11.23 11.41
C PHE A 238 6.08 -12.36 11.29
N ILE A 239 5.82 -13.28 10.38
CA ILE A 239 6.71 -14.40 10.06
C ILE A 239 7.27 -14.14 8.67
N HIS A 240 8.58 -13.94 8.57
CA HIS A 240 9.22 -13.82 7.27
C HIS A 240 9.02 -15.10 6.46
N ASN A 241 8.65 -14.96 5.21
CA ASN A 241 8.64 -16.08 4.28
C ASN A 241 10.09 -16.49 3.96
N ASN A 242 10.64 -17.42 4.76
CA ASN A 242 11.99 -17.95 4.53
C ASN A 242 12.13 -18.73 3.21
N PHE A 243 11.03 -19.10 2.55
CA PHE A 243 11.06 -19.64 1.20
C PHE A 243 11.49 -18.57 0.19
N TYR A 244 11.03 -17.33 0.36
CA TYR A 244 11.53 -16.19 -0.41
C TYR A 244 12.89 -15.70 0.09
N SER A 245 13.24 -15.87 1.38
CA SER A 245 14.57 -15.49 1.88
C SER A 245 15.67 -16.37 1.32
N ASN A 246 15.41 -17.63 0.97
CA ASN A 246 16.34 -18.43 0.17
C ASN A 246 16.38 -18.04 -1.31
N TRP A 247 15.31 -17.38 -1.83
CA TRP A 247 15.33 -16.71 -3.13
C TRP A 247 15.80 -15.26 -2.99
N HIS A 248 15.50 -14.54 -1.88
CA HIS A 248 16.02 -13.20 -1.59
C HIS A 248 17.47 -13.17 -1.08
N SER A 249 18.07 -14.29 -0.68
CA SER A 249 19.53 -14.40 -0.61
C SER A 249 20.17 -14.44 -2.00
N LEU A 250 19.33 -14.56 -3.05
CA LEU A 250 19.67 -14.37 -4.46
C LEU A 250 19.22 -12.99 -5.00
N TYR A 251 18.36 -12.22 -4.29
CA TYR A 251 18.13 -10.82 -4.62
C TYR A 251 19.29 -10.02 -4.03
N GLU A 252 20.29 -9.87 -4.82
CA GLU A 252 21.41 -8.99 -4.54
C GLU A 252 20.88 -7.56 -4.42
N LYS A 253 21.46 -6.83 -3.49
CA LYS A 253 21.24 -5.39 -3.38
C LYS A 253 21.52 -4.75 -4.73
N CYS A 254 20.76 -3.73 -5.07
CA CYS A 254 21.07 -2.91 -6.23
C CYS A 254 22.56 -2.52 -6.21
N CYS A 255 23.32 -2.98 -7.18
CA CYS A 255 24.76 -2.75 -7.26
C CYS A 255 25.12 -1.25 -7.39
N CYS A 256 24.13 -0.41 -7.65
CA CYS A 256 24.28 1.04 -7.77
C CYS A 256 23.95 1.80 -6.47
N CYS A 257 22.81 1.55 -5.84
CA CYS A 257 22.35 2.32 -4.67
C CYS A 257 22.17 1.48 -3.38
N GLY A 258 22.34 0.15 -3.46
CA GLY A 258 22.21 -0.74 -2.30
C GLY A 258 20.76 -1.08 -1.89
N SER A 259 19.75 -0.59 -2.64
CA SER A 259 18.34 -0.94 -2.42
C SER A 259 18.10 -2.44 -2.59
N PHE A 260 17.17 -3.00 -1.82
CA PHE A 260 16.79 -4.42 -1.91
C PHE A 260 15.80 -4.72 -3.05
N ASP A 261 15.33 -3.71 -3.80
CA ASP A 261 14.36 -3.83 -4.91
C ASP A 261 15.06 -3.99 -6.26
N ALA A 262 16.14 -4.75 -6.33
CA ALA A 262 16.95 -4.92 -7.52
C ALA A 262 16.47 -6.14 -8.34
N ASP A 263 15.45 -5.92 -9.17
CA ASP A 263 14.81 -6.98 -9.97
C ASP A 263 15.39 -7.12 -11.39
N TYR A 264 16.27 -6.21 -11.80
CA TYR A 264 16.80 -6.18 -13.16
C TYR A 264 18.23 -6.69 -13.21
N PRO A 265 18.46 -7.91 -13.73
CA PRO A 265 19.79 -8.46 -13.84
C PRO A 265 20.64 -7.68 -14.85
N VAL A 266 21.88 -7.42 -14.49
CA VAL A 266 22.87 -6.75 -15.35
C VAL A 266 24.19 -7.51 -15.31
N LYS A 267 24.86 -7.62 -16.44
CA LYS A 267 26.22 -8.18 -16.49
C LYS A 267 27.25 -7.13 -16.10
N LEU A 268 28.04 -7.43 -15.08
CA LEU A 268 29.16 -6.62 -14.62
C LEU A 268 30.42 -6.93 -15.44
N LYS A 269 31.46 -6.07 -15.32
CA LYS A 269 32.71 -6.17 -16.10
C LYS A 269 33.50 -7.46 -15.89
N ASP A 270 33.28 -8.15 -14.78
CA ASP A 270 33.93 -9.40 -14.40
C ASP A 270 33.10 -10.65 -14.75
N ASN A 271 32.12 -10.48 -15.61
CA ASN A 271 31.15 -11.50 -16.01
C ASN A 271 30.22 -11.99 -14.87
N GLN A 272 30.25 -11.31 -13.71
CA GLN A 272 29.28 -11.56 -12.65
C GLN A 272 27.93 -10.94 -13.02
N THR A 273 26.84 -11.54 -12.56
CA THR A 273 25.52 -10.96 -12.67
C THR A 273 25.27 -10.07 -11.44
N GLY A 274 25.08 -8.78 -11.65
CA GLY A 274 24.56 -7.86 -10.64
C GLY A 274 23.09 -7.59 -10.88
N TYR A 275 22.45 -6.86 -9.96
CA TYR A 275 21.06 -6.46 -10.09
C TYR A 275 20.90 -4.96 -9.92
N LEU A 276 19.94 -4.35 -10.61
CA LEU A 276 19.60 -2.93 -10.49
C LEU A 276 18.13 -2.78 -10.08
N CYS A 277 17.84 -1.78 -9.26
CA CYS A 277 16.46 -1.35 -9.02
C CYS A 277 15.95 -0.45 -10.14
N LEU A 278 14.64 -0.31 -10.26
CA LEU A 278 13.98 0.47 -11.31
C LEU A 278 14.48 1.93 -11.35
N ASN A 279 14.71 2.55 -10.18
CA ASN A 279 15.24 3.91 -10.07
C ASN A 279 16.66 4.07 -10.59
N CYS A 280 17.49 3.03 -10.46
CA CYS A 280 18.87 3.09 -10.95
C CYS A 280 18.96 2.76 -12.43
N ILE A 281 18.15 1.83 -12.93
CA ILE A 281 18.11 1.49 -14.35
C ILE A 281 17.78 2.70 -15.23
N GLY A 282 16.83 3.54 -14.78
CA GLY A 282 16.44 4.77 -15.49
C GLY A 282 17.47 5.91 -15.44
N LYS A 283 18.48 5.80 -14.55
CA LYS A 283 19.53 6.83 -14.37
C LYS A 283 20.87 6.45 -15.01
N ILE A 284 21.04 5.19 -15.36
CA ILE A 284 22.29 4.69 -15.93
C ILE A 284 22.33 4.96 -17.44
N GLN A 285 23.29 5.75 -17.86
CA GLN A 285 23.60 5.95 -19.28
C GLN A 285 24.39 4.73 -19.80
N ASN A 286 24.10 4.32 -21.04
CA ASN A 286 24.71 3.18 -21.75
C ASN A 286 24.31 1.79 -21.23
N LEU A 287 23.12 1.64 -20.69
CA LEU A 287 22.51 0.33 -20.43
C LEU A 287 21.72 -0.10 -21.67
N GLU A 288 22.08 -1.25 -22.23
CA GLU A 288 21.43 -1.85 -23.39
C GLU A 288 20.83 -3.21 -23.03
N TRP A 289 19.88 -3.69 -23.83
CA TRP A 289 19.21 -4.96 -23.62
C TRP A 289 19.59 -5.96 -24.72
N CYS A 290 20.00 -7.16 -24.31
CA CYS A 290 20.32 -8.22 -25.27
C CYS A 290 19.04 -8.68 -25.98
N SER A 291 19.05 -8.64 -27.31
CA SER A 291 17.91 -9.07 -28.13
C SER A 291 17.66 -10.58 -28.13
N VAL A 292 18.59 -11.38 -27.63
CA VAL A 292 18.48 -12.85 -27.58
C VAL A 292 18.04 -13.34 -26.21
N CYS A 293 18.70 -12.92 -25.13
CA CYS A 293 18.37 -13.41 -23.78
C CYS A 293 17.54 -12.42 -22.95
N GLY A 294 17.36 -11.17 -23.42
CA GLY A 294 16.63 -10.13 -22.67
C GLY A 294 17.40 -9.55 -21.47
N GLU A 295 18.64 -9.99 -21.21
CA GLU A 295 19.45 -9.45 -20.12
C GLU A 295 20.00 -8.07 -20.44
N ALA A 296 20.03 -7.19 -19.43
CA ALA A 296 20.66 -5.88 -19.54
C ALA A 296 22.19 -6.00 -19.50
N TYR A 297 22.89 -5.22 -20.29
CA TYR A 297 24.35 -5.14 -20.30
C TYR A 297 24.83 -3.70 -20.51
N PHE A 298 26.06 -3.39 -20.09
CA PHE A 298 26.66 -2.11 -20.33
C PHE A 298 27.35 -2.07 -21.69
N GLU A 299 27.03 -1.07 -22.50
CA GLU A 299 27.75 -0.78 -23.73
C GLU A 299 29.19 -0.38 -23.40
N THR A 300 30.16 -1.09 -23.98
CA THR A 300 31.57 -0.74 -23.83
C THR A 300 32.05 0.06 -25.04
N ARG A 301 33.06 0.93 -24.85
CA ARG A 301 33.68 1.71 -25.95
C ARG A 301 34.21 0.86 -27.09
N GLU A 302 34.49 -0.42 -26.82
CA GLU A 302 35.08 -1.35 -27.82
C GLU A 302 33.99 -1.97 -28.70
N ASN A 303 32.72 -1.80 -28.43
CA ASN A 303 31.66 -2.44 -29.18
C ASN A 303 30.38 -1.57 -29.24
N PRO A 304 30.42 -0.41 -29.89
CA PRO A 304 29.26 0.42 -30.06
C PRO A 304 28.24 -0.25 -31.01
N LYS A 305 26.98 -0.40 -30.53
CA LYS A 305 25.82 -0.92 -31.29
C LYS A 305 25.69 -2.43 -31.45
N ASN A 306 26.24 -3.27 -30.61
CA ASN A 306 25.86 -4.67 -30.57
C ASN A 306 24.62 -4.88 -29.72
N ILE A 307 23.58 -5.41 -30.36
CA ILE A 307 22.29 -5.78 -29.72
C ILE A 307 22.37 -7.09 -28.90
N LEU A 308 23.57 -7.66 -28.74
CA LEU A 308 23.82 -8.91 -28.01
C LEU A 308 24.79 -8.71 -26.86
N CYS A 309 24.47 -9.28 -25.69
CA CYS A 309 25.41 -9.36 -24.58
C CYS A 309 26.60 -10.27 -24.94
N GLN A 310 27.67 -10.20 -24.13
CA GLN A 310 28.90 -10.97 -24.42
C GLN A 310 28.66 -12.48 -24.51
N ASP A 311 27.87 -13.04 -23.57
CA ASP A 311 27.56 -14.49 -23.53
C ASP A 311 26.81 -14.97 -24.78
N CYS A 312 25.86 -14.14 -25.28
CA CYS A 312 25.13 -14.49 -26.51
C CYS A 312 25.98 -14.33 -27.78
N ARG A 313 27.00 -13.47 -27.76
CA ARG A 313 27.97 -13.34 -28.87
C ARG A 313 28.90 -14.53 -28.95
N GLU A 314 29.42 -14.96 -27.81
CA GLU A 314 30.33 -16.11 -27.74
C GLU A 314 29.63 -17.40 -28.20
N LYS A 315 28.34 -17.60 -27.82
CA LYS A 315 27.53 -18.75 -28.25
C LYS A 315 27.11 -18.71 -29.74
N ASN A 316 27.07 -17.54 -30.38
CA ASN A 316 26.72 -17.40 -31.79
C ASN A 316 27.98 -17.47 -32.71
N ASN A 317 29.18 -17.47 -32.13
CA ASN A 317 30.44 -17.61 -32.87
C ASN A 317 31.01 -19.04 -32.82
N GLU A 318 30.32 -19.97 -32.12
CA GLU A 318 30.53 -21.43 -32.19
C GLU A 318 29.52 -22.06 -33.17
#